data_78c02e9694cbc6ba0193174f07c61278
#
_entry.id   78c02e9694cbc6ba0193174f07c61278
#
_cell.length_a   1.000
_cell.length_b   1.000
_cell.length_c   1.000
_cell.angle_alpha   90.00
_cell.angle_beta   90.00
_cell.angle_gamma   90.00
#
_symmetry.space_group_name_H-M   'P 1'
#
loop_
_entity.id
_entity.type
_entity.pdbx_description
1 polymer ?
#
loop_
_entity_poly.entity_id
_entity_poly.type
_entity_poly.pdbx_seq_one_letter_code
_entity_poly.pdbx_strand_id
1 'polypeptide(L)'
;NEAKTLQVWQWVTRQAGKPAQYREVFFRQGEAPELLAQKLSRLHFTLDEEELLTVLGVTQRLDDAAPRDKVTKKFYGEFEKQRKAFAAFIEGIPADSEDQRWYTAVVIDRLMFLWFLQEKGFLDNQRKYLQQRLQAHLEGDNAQSFYKRFLSPLFFQGFAQERTPETAAAIQAAFGSVPYLNGGLFAQHELEQRYGEALDIADNAFQKLFAFFDEWEWHLDERPLKSGKEINPDVLGYIFEKFVNQKQMGAYYTKED
;
A
#
# COMPACT_ATOMS: atom_id res chain seq x y z
N ASN A 1 -30.86 0.14 7.53
CA ASN A 1 -31.73 -0.50 6.58
C ASN A 1 -32.81 -1.32 7.33
N GLU A 2 -33.89 -1.69 6.67
CA GLU A 2 -35.00 -2.45 7.28
C GLU A 2 -34.55 -3.80 7.87
N ALA A 3 -33.58 -4.45 7.25
CA ALA A 3 -33.01 -5.72 7.71
C ALA A 3 -32.03 -5.56 8.89
N LYS A 4 -31.69 -4.34 9.29
CA LYS A 4 -30.72 -4.04 10.37
C LYS A 4 -29.34 -4.73 10.20
N THR A 5 -28.94 -4.95 8.96
CA THR A 5 -27.68 -5.62 8.61
C THR A 5 -26.49 -4.68 8.51
N LEU A 6 -26.74 -3.36 8.57
CA LEU A 6 -25.74 -2.32 8.48
C LEU A 6 -25.90 -1.31 9.62
N GLN A 7 -24.83 -1.07 10.34
CA GLN A 7 -24.70 0.04 11.30
C GLN A 7 -23.79 1.11 10.71
N VAL A 8 -24.16 2.37 10.86
CA VAL A 8 -23.37 3.52 10.46
C VAL A 8 -23.13 4.39 11.69
N TRP A 9 -21.89 4.58 12.04
CA TRP A 9 -21.46 5.47 13.11
C TRP A 9 -20.92 6.74 12.47
N GLN A 10 -21.60 7.87 12.70
CA GLN A 10 -21.26 9.14 12.06
C GLN A 10 -20.91 10.19 13.09
N TRP A 11 -19.81 10.89 12.87
CA TRP A 11 -19.38 12.04 13.64
C TRP A 11 -19.39 13.28 12.74
N VAL A 12 -20.02 14.35 13.23
CA VAL A 12 -20.14 15.61 12.49
C VAL A 12 -19.38 16.69 13.22
N THR A 13 -18.36 17.26 12.59
CA THR A 13 -17.63 18.42 13.12
C THR A 13 -18.07 19.68 12.39
N ARG A 14 -18.44 20.72 13.15
CA ARG A 14 -18.84 22.02 12.62
C ARG A 14 -17.88 23.09 13.10
N GLN A 15 -17.32 23.84 12.17
CA GLN A 15 -16.52 25.02 12.46
C GLN A 15 -17.21 26.25 11.85
N ALA A 16 -17.22 27.38 12.59
CA ALA A 16 -17.79 28.62 12.08
C ALA A 16 -17.13 29.02 10.75
N GLY A 17 -17.94 29.31 9.75
CA GLY A 17 -17.47 29.71 8.41
C GLY A 17 -16.97 28.62 7.51
N LYS A 18 -17.07 27.34 7.93
CA LYS A 18 -16.69 26.18 7.10
C LYS A 18 -17.87 25.21 6.93
N PRO A 19 -17.93 24.47 5.82
CA PRO A 19 -18.89 23.39 5.66
C PRO A 19 -18.73 22.36 6.77
N ALA A 20 -19.84 21.72 7.18
CA ALA A 20 -19.81 20.63 8.13
C ALA A 20 -18.98 19.47 7.53
N GLN A 21 -18.03 18.98 8.31
CA GLN A 21 -17.28 17.76 7.97
C GLN A 21 -17.89 16.59 8.72
N TYR A 22 -18.02 15.47 8.06
CA TYR A 22 -18.51 14.22 8.69
C TYR A 22 -17.55 13.09 8.43
N ARG A 23 -17.54 12.14 9.36
CA ARG A 23 -16.78 10.89 9.28
C ARG A 23 -17.72 9.75 9.57
N GLU A 24 -17.57 8.65 8.88
CA GLU A 24 -18.43 7.48 8.99
C GLU A 24 -17.59 6.23 9.20
N VAL A 25 -18.08 5.34 10.07
CA VAL A 25 -17.59 3.97 10.21
C VAL A 25 -18.78 3.07 9.96
N PHE A 26 -18.61 2.15 9.04
CA PHE A 26 -19.61 1.15 8.70
C PHE A 26 -19.30 -0.15 9.41
N PHE A 27 -20.33 -0.86 9.83
CA PHE A 27 -20.25 -2.22 10.34
C PHE A 27 -21.39 -3.03 9.80
N ARG A 28 -21.10 -4.15 9.17
CA ARG A 28 -22.10 -5.05 8.59
C ARG A 28 -22.27 -6.30 9.44
N GLN A 29 -23.46 -6.86 9.44
CA GLN A 29 -23.72 -8.12 10.10
C GLN A 29 -22.87 -9.22 9.46
N GLY A 30 -22.10 -9.94 10.28
CA GLY A 30 -21.14 -10.96 9.84
C GLY A 30 -19.70 -10.50 9.72
N GLU A 31 -19.41 -9.19 9.83
CA GLU A 31 -18.04 -8.69 9.96
C GLU A 31 -17.50 -8.97 11.38
N ALA A 32 -16.19 -9.06 11.50
CA ALA A 32 -15.51 -9.22 12.78
C ALA A 32 -15.74 -7.99 13.68
N PRO A 33 -16.42 -8.15 14.85
CA PRO A 33 -16.80 -7.01 15.70
C PRO A 33 -15.61 -6.36 16.40
N GLU A 34 -14.46 -7.04 16.44
CA GLU A 34 -13.26 -6.60 17.17
C GLU A 34 -12.75 -5.25 16.64
N LEU A 35 -12.80 -5.04 15.33
CA LEU A 35 -12.36 -3.78 14.71
C LEU A 35 -13.27 -2.61 15.10
N LEU A 36 -14.59 -2.81 15.07
CA LEU A 36 -15.53 -1.79 15.52
C LEU A 36 -15.36 -1.51 17.01
N ALA A 37 -15.29 -2.57 17.83
CA ALA A 37 -15.08 -2.44 19.27
C ALA A 37 -13.79 -1.68 19.58
N GLN A 38 -12.70 -1.94 18.87
CA GLN A 38 -11.44 -1.23 19.02
C GLN A 38 -11.54 0.25 18.63
N LYS A 39 -12.29 0.58 17.58
CA LYS A 39 -12.53 1.99 17.17
C LYS A 39 -13.40 2.71 18.22
N LEU A 40 -14.46 2.06 18.68
CA LEU A 40 -15.36 2.64 19.68
C LEU A 40 -14.75 2.74 21.07
N SER A 41 -13.87 1.82 21.46
CA SER A 41 -13.19 1.88 22.77
C SER A 41 -12.36 3.14 22.97
N ARG A 42 -11.92 3.78 21.88
CA ARG A 42 -11.20 5.06 21.93
C ARG A 42 -12.13 6.25 22.20
N LEU A 43 -13.41 6.08 21.91
CA LEU A 43 -14.45 7.07 22.18
C LEU A 43 -15.09 6.87 23.54
N HIS A 44 -14.64 5.84 24.28
CA HIS A 44 -15.14 5.59 25.61
C HIS A 44 -14.60 6.64 26.59
N PHE A 45 -15.51 7.24 27.36
CA PHE A 45 -15.23 8.13 28.47
C PHE A 45 -15.64 7.44 29.76
N THR A 46 -14.80 7.51 30.78
CA THR A 46 -15.16 7.04 32.10
C THR A 46 -15.95 8.10 32.84
N LEU A 47 -16.74 7.70 33.87
CA LEU A 47 -17.48 8.65 34.71
C LEU A 47 -16.54 9.63 35.42
N ASP A 48 -15.34 9.18 35.81
CA ASP A 48 -14.33 10.03 36.46
C ASP A 48 -13.77 11.12 35.53
N GLU A 49 -13.88 10.93 34.22
CA GLU A 49 -13.45 11.93 33.20
C GLU A 49 -14.56 12.95 32.90
N GLU A 50 -15.81 12.70 33.32
CA GLU A 50 -16.96 13.53 32.97
C GLU A 50 -16.78 15.00 33.35
N GLU A 51 -16.25 15.28 34.52
CA GLU A 51 -16.00 16.63 35.04
C GLU A 51 -14.90 17.38 34.25
N LEU A 52 -14.00 16.63 33.58
CA LEU A 52 -12.87 17.17 32.80
C LEU A 52 -13.16 17.23 31.32
N LEU A 53 -14.31 16.70 30.87
CA LEU A 53 -14.67 16.66 29.47
C LEU A 53 -14.92 18.07 28.93
N THR A 54 -14.11 18.44 27.96
CA THR A 54 -14.32 19.65 27.15
C THR A 54 -14.71 19.25 25.74
N VAL A 55 -15.42 20.13 25.03
CA VAL A 55 -15.73 19.95 23.60
C VAL A 55 -14.45 19.72 22.80
N LEU A 56 -13.36 20.40 23.16
CA LEU A 56 -12.06 20.23 22.54
C LEU A 56 -11.49 18.81 22.83
N GLY A 57 -11.58 18.34 24.07
CA GLY A 57 -11.14 16.99 24.45
C GLY A 57 -11.91 15.89 23.74
N VAL A 58 -13.23 16.03 23.61
CA VAL A 58 -14.08 15.11 22.82
C VAL A 58 -13.69 15.13 21.35
N THR A 59 -13.51 16.32 20.76
CA THR A 59 -13.10 16.47 19.37
C THR A 59 -11.73 15.83 19.12
N GLN A 60 -10.80 16.03 20.06
CA GLN A 60 -9.47 15.41 19.96
C GLN A 60 -9.55 13.88 19.98
N ARG A 61 -10.32 13.29 20.88
CA ARG A 61 -10.53 11.82 20.89
C ARG A 61 -11.22 11.30 19.64
N LEU A 62 -12.18 12.05 19.09
CA LEU A 62 -12.80 11.73 17.80
C LEU A 62 -11.78 11.78 16.67
N ASP A 63 -10.89 12.77 16.67
CA ASP A 63 -9.81 12.87 15.69
C ASP A 63 -8.76 11.76 15.86
N ASP A 64 -8.47 11.35 17.09
CA ASP A 64 -7.54 10.26 17.39
C ASP A 64 -8.16 8.88 17.10
N ALA A 65 -9.46 8.72 17.25
CA ALA A 65 -10.18 7.50 16.89
C ALA A 65 -10.32 7.31 15.36
N ALA A 66 -10.18 8.37 14.58
CA ALA A 66 -10.24 8.35 13.13
C ALA A 66 -9.09 9.14 12.47
N PRO A 67 -7.81 8.78 12.74
CA PRO A 67 -6.64 9.57 12.32
C PRO A 67 -6.35 9.58 10.81
N ARG A 68 -7.19 8.92 10.00
CA ARG A 68 -6.93 8.58 8.59
C ARG A 68 -6.58 9.76 7.68
N ASP A 69 -7.17 10.93 7.86
CA ASP A 69 -7.11 11.98 6.83
C ASP A 69 -5.78 12.73 6.75
N LYS A 70 -5.08 12.93 7.86
CA LYS A 70 -3.85 13.76 7.86
C LYS A 70 -2.63 12.99 7.38
N VAL A 71 -2.43 11.78 7.90
CA VAL A 71 -1.30 10.91 7.51
C VAL A 71 -1.45 10.49 6.07
N THR A 72 -2.66 10.03 5.69
CA THR A 72 -2.97 9.62 4.32
C THR A 72 -2.75 10.74 3.32
N LYS A 73 -3.21 11.97 3.59
CA LYS A 73 -3.00 13.11 2.68
C LYS A 73 -1.54 13.51 2.57
N LYS A 74 -0.79 13.49 3.67
CA LYS A 74 0.64 13.79 3.68
C LYS A 74 1.40 12.75 2.86
N PHE A 75 1.22 11.47 3.19
CA PHE A 75 1.83 10.38 2.43
C PHE A 75 1.49 10.48 0.94
N TYR A 76 0.21 10.64 0.62
CA TYR A 76 -0.26 10.75 -0.76
C TYR A 76 0.43 11.89 -1.53
N GLY A 77 0.55 13.07 -0.92
CA GLY A 77 1.19 14.23 -1.57
C GLY A 77 2.68 14.01 -1.83
N GLU A 78 3.40 13.33 -0.92
CA GLU A 78 4.80 12.98 -1.10
C GLU A 78 4.97 11.82 -2.08
N PHE A 79 4.13 10.81 -1.99
CA PHE A 79 4.10 9.66 -2.87
C PHE A 79 3.85 10.06 -4.35
N GLU A 80 2.93 11.00 -4.62
CA GLU A 80 2.72 11.52 -5.97
C GLU A 80 3.97 12.12 -6.59
N LYS A 81 4.78 12.82 -5.80
CA LYS A 81 6.06 13.36 -6.26
C LYS A 81 7.04 12.24 -6.59
N GLN A 82 7.12 11.22 -5.73
CA GLN A 82 7.98 10.06 -5.97
C GLN A 82 7.55 9.27 -7.20
N ARG A 83 6.25 9.06 -7.40
CA ARG A 83 5.71 8.39 -8.57
C ARG A 83 6.08 9.12 -9.88
N LYS A 84 5.91 10.44 -9.91
CA LYS A 84 6.28 11.23 -11.07
C LYS A 84 7.79 11.18 -11.34
N ALA A 85 8.60 11.23 -10.29
CA ALA A 85 10.04 11.11 -10.42
C ALA A 85 10.45 9.71 -10.89
N PHE A 86 9.78 8.65 -10.39
CA PHE A 86 10.04 7.27 -10.79
C PHE A 86 9.75 7.02 -12.28
N ALA A 87 8.69 7.61 -12.82
CA ALA A 87 8.32 7.47 -14.23
C ALA A 87 9.47 7.84 -15.19
N ALA A 88 10.27 8.86 -14.84
CA ALA A 88 11.40 9.31 -15.64
C ALA A 88 12.56 8.29 -15.76
N PHE A 89 12.57 7.23 -14.94
CA PHE A 89 13.55 6.16 -14.97
C PHE A 89 13.10 4.92 -15.75
N ILE A 90 11.86 4.93 -16.28
CA ILE A 90 11.33 3.83 -17.07
C ILE A 90 11.78 4.03 -18.51
N GLU A 91 12.49 3.04 -19.03
CA GLU A 91 12.98 2.97 -20.42
C GLU A 91 12.15 1.99 -21.23
N GLY A 92 12.16 2.12 -22.56
CA GLY A 92 11.44 1.26 -23.48
C GLY A 92 9.97 1.60 -23.67
N ILE A 93 9.39 2.48 -22.85
CA ILE A 93 8.05 3.04 -23.04
C ILE A 93 8.19 4.53 -23.43
N PRO A 94 7.39 5.06 -24.39
CA PRO A 94 7.44 6.47 -24.74
C PRO A 94 7.25 7.38 -23.52
N ALA A 95 8.17 8.34 -23.36
CA ALA A 95 8.13 9.28 -22.24
C ALA A 95 6.82 10.09 -22.23
N ASP A 96 6.33 10.41 -21.02
CA ASP A 96 5.09 11.16 -20.79
C ASP A 96 3.82 10.56 -21.42
N SER A 97 3.90 9.31 -21.91
CA SER A 97 2.76 8.58 -22.45
C SER A 97 1.80 8.10 -21.35
N GLU A 98 0.59 7.73 -21.77
CA GLU A 98 -0.37 7.07 -20.90
C GLU A 98 0.16 5.70 -20.43
N ASP A 99 0.79 4.94 -21.34
CA ASP A 99 1.40 3.65 -21.05
C ASP A 99 2.50 3.77 -19.97
N GLN A 100 3.35 4.81 -20.04
CA GLN A 100 4.38 5.04 -19.03
C GLN A 100 3.76 5.35 -17.64
N ARG A 101 2.73 6.20 -17.61
CA ARG A 101 2.01 6.51 -16.36
C ARG A 101 1.34 5.28 -15.78
N TRP A 102 0.72 4.47 -16.63
CA TRP A 102 0.07 3.23 -16.22
C TRP A 102 1.09 2.22 -15.69
N TYR A 103 2.16 1.97 -16.46
CA TYR A 103 3.20 1.05 -16.03
C TYR A 103 3.88 1.48 -14.71
N THR A 104 4.10 2.76 -14.54
CA THR A 104 4.59 3.33 -13.27
C THR A 104 3.69 2.91 -12.10
N ALA A 105 2.38 3.02 -12.26
CA ALA A 105 1.43 2.60 -11.21
C ALA A 105 1.56 1.10 -10.93
N VAL A 106 1.56 0.25 -11.98
CA VAL A 106 1.68 -1.21 -11.82
C VAL A 106 2.93 -1.61 -11.04
N VAL A 107 4.09 -1.04 -11.40
CA VAL A 107 5.36 -1.38 -10.71
C VAL A 107 5.35 -0.90 -9.27
N ILE A 108 4.92 0.33 -9.01
CA ILE A 108 4.91 0.88 -7.66
C ILE A 108 3.91 0.14 -6.77
N ASP A 109 2.74 -0.24 -7.29
CA ASP A 109 1.75 -1.03 -6.57
C ASP A 109 2.32 -2.40 -6.15
N ARG A 110 3.03 -3.09 -7.06
CA ARG A 110 3.76 -4.32 -6.74
C ARG A 110 4.80 -4.08 -5.64
N LEU A 111 5.60 -3.02 -5.76
CA LEU A 111 6.64 -2.71 -4.77
C LEU A 111 6.07 -2.34 -3.39
N MET A 112 4.98 -1.58 -3.32
CA MET A 112 4.30 -1.30 -2.07
C MET A 112 3.77 -2.57 -1.41
N PHE A 113 3.15 -3.45 -2.19
CA PHE A 113 2.68 -4.73 -1.67
C PHE A 113 3.85 -5.59 -1.13
N LEU A 114 4.96 -5.67 -1.87
CA LEU A 114 6.15 -6.37 -1.41
C LEU A 114 6.75 -5.74 -0.15
N TRP A 115 6.67 -4.42 -0.02
CA TRP A 115 7.12 -3.73 1.18
C TRP A 115 6.33 -4.17 2.41
N PHE A 116 5.01 -4.32 2.32
CA PHE A 116 4.21 -4.91 3.40
C PHE A 116 4.60 -6.35 3.70
N LEU A 117 4.84 -7.17 2.67
CA LEU A 117 5.26 -8.57 2.87
C LEU A 117 6.61 -8.67 3.59
N GLN A 118 7.58 -7.84 3.24
CA GLN A 118 8.89 -7.86 3.93
C GLN A 118 8.78 -7.38 5.38
N GLU A 119 7.99 -6.35 5.66
CA GLU A 119 7.76 -5.88 7.04
C GLU A 119 7.16 -6.96 7.95
N LYS A 120 6.43 -7.90 7.37
CA LYS A 120 5.90 -9.09 8.06
C LYS A 120 6.88 -10.27 8.08
N GLY A 121 8.03 -10.15 7.45
CA GLY A 121 8.99 -11.24 7.34
C GLY A 121 8.60 -12.34 6.35
N PHE A 122 7.60 -12.12 5.48
CA PHE A 122 7.18 -13.12 4.49
C PHE A 122 8.15 -13.27 3.33
N LEU A 123 9.12 -12.36 3.20
CA LEU A 123 10.18 -12.45 2.21
C LEU A 123 11.47 -12.90 2.90
N ASP A 124 11.73 -14.18 2.85
CA ASP A 124 12.93 -14.85 3.39
C ASP A 124 13.21 -14.52 4.89
N ASN A 125 12.15 -14.26 5.65
CA ASN A 125 12.20 -13.80 7.04
C ASN A 125 13.02 -12.51 7.26
N GLN A 126 13.11 -11.65 6.23
CA GLN A 126 13.93 -10.43 6.23
C GLN A 126 13.04 -9.19 6.07
N ARG A 127 13.03 -8.30 7.06
CA ARG A 127 12.29 -7.03 7.00
C ARG A 127 12.88 -5.99 6.06
N LYS A 128 14.10 -6.19 5.58
CA LYS A 128 14.79 -5.33 4.61
C LYS A 128 15.20 -6.12 3.37
N TYR A 129 14.37 -7.08 2.97
CA TYR A 129 14.66 -7.98 1.87
C TYR A 129 14.98 -7.23 0.56
N LEU A 130 14.12 -6.32 0.13
CA LEU A 130 14.31 -5.57 -1.11
C LEU A 130 15.54 -4.67 -1.08
N GLN A 131 15.78 -3.99 0.06
CA GLN A 131 16.95 -3.12 0.23
C GLN A 131 18.25 -3.93 0.17
N GLN A 132 18.30 -5.10 0.83
CA GLN A 132 19.48 -5.97 0.82
C GLN A 132 19.74 -6.55 -0.57
N ARG A 133 18.70 -6.94 -1.30
CA ARG A 133 18.83 -7.42 -2.68
C ARG A 133 19.31 -6.34 -3.63
N LEU A 134 18.79 -5.11 -3.49
CA LEU A 134 19.28 -3.97 -4.26
C LEU A 134 20.73 -3.66 -3.93
N GLN A 135 21.11 -3.62 -2.66
CA GLN A 135 22.48 -3.34 -2.23
C GLN A 135 23.46 -4.38 -2.79
N ALA A 136 23.15 -5.67 -2.67
CA ALA A 136 23.95 -6.76 -3.23
C ALA A 136 24.07 -6.66 -4.76
N HIS A 137 22.99 -6.21 -5.43
CA HIS A 137 23.04 -5.95 -6.86
C HIS A 137 24.00 -4.80 -7.22
N LEU A 138 23.95 -3.70 -6.50
CA LEU A 138 24.79 -2.53 -6.75
C LEU A 138 26.28 -2.75 -6.43
N GLU A 139 26.59 -3.64 -5.48
CA GLU A 139 27.95 -4.03 -5.14
C GLU A 139 28.55 -5.05 -6.14
N GLY A 140 27.69 -5.70 -6.94
CA GLY A 140 28.12 -6.66 -7.95
C GLY A 140 28.45 -6.00 -9.30
N ASP A 141 29.26 -6.69 -10.09
CA ASP A 141 29.50 -6.29 -11.49
C ASP A 141 28.34 -6.83 -12.36
N ASN A 142 27.26 -6.05 -12.47
CA ASN A 142 26.03 -6.45 -13.16
C ASN A 142 25.83 -5.64 -14.43
N ALA A 143 25.75 -6.34 -15.56
CA ALA A 143 25.46 -5.73 -16.87
C ALA A 143 23.98 -5.37 -17.08
N GLN A 144 23.08 -5.89 -16.24
CA GLN A 144 21.63 -5.66 -16.29
C GLN A 144 21.17 -4.85 -15.10
N SER A 145 20.08 -4.11 -15.23
CA SER A 145 19.42 -3.42 -14.14
C SER A 145 18.90 -4.37 -13.04
N PHE A 146 18.70 -3.85 -11.84
CA PHE A 146 18.01 -4.56 -10.75
C PHE A 146 16.60 -5.00 -11.16
N TYR A 147 15.93 -4.20 -11.98
CA TYR A 147 14.62 -4.56 -12.53
C TYR A 147 14.69 -5.86 -13.35
N LYS A 148 15.55 -5.92 -14.36
CA LYS A 148 15.65 -7.09 -15.25
C LYS A 148 16.23 -8.31 -14.55
N ARG A 149 17.28 -8.10 -13.76
CA ARG A 149 18.00 -9.20 -13.12
C ARG A 149 17.26 -9.82 -11.95
N PHE A 150 16.54 -9.00 -11.18
CA PHE A 150 15.95 -9.46 -9.93
C PHE A 150 14.43 -9.25 -9.83
N LEU A 151 13.91 -8.03 -10.02
CA LEU A 151 12.51 -7.74 -9.75
C LEU A 151 11.56 -8.43 -10.73
N SER A 152 11.81 -8.35 -12.03
CA SER A 152 10.97 -9.00 -13.04
C SER A 152 10.93 -10.53 -12.86
N PRO A 153 12.07 -11.23 -12.68
CA PRO A 153 12.05 -12.64 -12.30
C PRO A 153 11.35 -12.93 -10.97
N LEU A 154 11.51 -12.08 -9.95
CA LEU A 154 10.82 -12.24 -8.69
C LEU A 154 9.30 -12.16 -8.86
N PHE A 155 8.80 -11.21 -9.66
CA PHE A 155 7.36 -11.08 -9.93
C PHE A 155 6.81 -12.33 -10.62
N PHE A 156 7.43 -12.76 -11.70
CA PHE A 156 6.86 -13.79 -12.59
C PHE A 156 7.21 -15.20 -12.18
N GLN A 157 8.43 -15.44 -11.70
CA GLN A 157 8.87 -16.76 -11.25
C GLN A 157 8.72 -16.91 -9.71
N GLY A 158 9.14 -15.88 -8.98
CA GLY A 158 9.08 -15.89 -7.52
C GLY A 158 7.65 -15.92 -6.98
N PHE A 159 6.74 -15.09 -7.47
CA PHE A 159 5.39 -14.94 -6.91
C PHE A 159 4.29 -15.58 -7.76
N ALA A 160 4.32 -15.42 -9.08
CA ALA A 160 3.22 -15.85 -9.95
C ALA A 160 3.32 -17.31 -10.40
N GLN A 161 4.51 -17.91 -10.32
CA GLN A 161 4.68 -19.30 -10.76
C GLN A 161 4.24 -20.27 -9.66
N GLU A 162 3.40 -21.23 -10.05
CA GLU A 162 2.97 -22.31 -9.16
C GLU A 162 4.18 -23.17 -8.71
N ARG A 163 4.14 -23.61 -7.45
CA ARG A 163 5.18 -24.42 -6.85
C ARG A 163 5.03 -25.89 -7.27
N THR A 164 6.00 -26.37 -8.05
CA THR A 164 6.22 -27.80 -8.28
C THR A 164 7.52 -28.24 -7.60
N PRO A 165 7.79 -29.54 -7.42
CA PRO A 165 9.08 -29.98 -6.88
C PRO A 165 10.28 -29.45 -7.66
N GLU A 166 10.15 -29.32 -8.99
CA GLU A 166 11.21 -28.84 -9.88
C GLU A 166 11.43 -27.33 -9.73
N THR A 167 10.36 -26.54 -9.62
CA THR A 167 10.43 -25.06 -9.54
C THR A 167 10.78 -24.58 -8.14
N ALA A 168 10.36 -25.29 -7.09
CA ALA A 168 10.55 -24.88 -5.71
C ALA A 168 12.03 -24.69 -5.34
N ALA A 169 12.89 -25.62 -5.72
CA ALA A 169 14.32 -25.54 -5.44
C ALA A 169 14.99 -24.37 -6.16
N ALA A 170 14.65 -24.14 -7.43
CA ALA A 170 15.18 -23.02 -8.21
C ALA A 170 14.74 -21.67 -7.65
N ILE A 171 13.46 -21.54 -7.27
CA ILE A 171 12.90 -20.32 -6.66
C ILE A 171 13.56 -20.05 -5.30
N GLN A 172 13.72 -21.09 -4.46
CA GLN A 172 14.40 -20.97 -3.17
C GLN A 172 15.86 -20.51 -3.34
N ALA A 173 16.57 -21.03 -4.33
CA ALA A 173 17.95 -20.64 -4.60
C ALA A 173 18.07 -19.20 -5.10
N ALA A 174 17.14 -18.74 -5.95
CA ALA A 174 17.18 -17.40 -6.55
C ALA A 174 16.69 -16.31 -5.59
N PHE A 175 15.60 -16.58 -4.87
CA PHE A 175 14.87 -15.55 -4.11
C PHE A 175 14.80 -15.82 -2.61
N GLY A 176 15.23 -16.99 -2.12
CA GLY A 176 14.98 -17.40 -0.76
C GLY A 176 13.55 -17.88 -0.55
N SER A 177 13.10 -17.88 0.71
CA SER A 177 11.74 -18.28 1.05
C SER A 177 10.76 -17.13 0.74
N VAL A 178 10.08 -17.23 -0.41
CA VAL A 178 9.04 -16.28 -0.83
C VAL A 178 7.71 -17.01 -1.05
N PRO A 179 6.56 -16.41 -0.72
CA PRO A 179 5.25 -17.04 -0.88
C PRO A 179 4.86 -17.17 -2.37
N TYR A 180 4.04 -18.16 -2.70
CA TYR A 180 3.29 -18.17 -3.95
C TYR A 180 2.07 -17.28 -3.81
N LEU A 181 1.89 -16.35 -4.75
CA LEU A 181 0.80 -15.39 -4.75
C LEU A 181 -0.06 -15.61 -6.00
N ASN A 182 -1.11 -16.40 -5.84
CA ASN A 182 -2.07 -16.66 -6.91
C ASN A 182 -3.00 -15.45 -7.08
N GLY A 183 -2.55 -14.44 -7.82
CA GLY A 183 -3.36 -13.24 -8.07
C GLY A 183 -2.86 -12.42 -9.24
N GLY A 184 -3.73 -11.60 -9.84
CA GLY A 184 -3.43 -10.77 -11.02
C GLY A 184 -2.32 -9.74 -10.82
N LEU A 185 -1.99 -9.38 -9.56
CA LEU A 185 -0.99 -8.34 -9.26
C LEU A 185 0.40 -8.67 -9.84
N PHE A 186 0.82 -9.95 -9.78
CA PHE A 186 2.11 -10.41 -10.27
C PHE A 186 2.02 -11.15 -11.62
N ALA A 187 0.84 -11.27 -12.21
CA ALA A 187 0.73 -11.74 -13.57
C ALA A 187 1.41 -10.77 -14.55
N GLN A 188 1.92 -11.29 -15.66
CA GLN A 188 2.53 -10.45 -16.70
C GLN A 188 1.50 -9.47 -17.25
N HIS A 189 1.79 -8.18 -17.11
CA HIS A 189 0.91 -7.11 -17.56
C HIS A 189 0.98 -6.94 -19.08
N GLU A 190 -0.10 -6.46 -19.73
CA GLU A 190 -0.14 -6.25 -21.18
C GLU A 190 0.96 -5.31 -21.70
N LEU A 191 1.36 -4.31 -20.92
CA LEU A 191 2.47 -3.42 -21.26
C LEU A 191 3.82 -4.14 -21.23
N GLU A 192 4.01 -5.10 -20.31
CA GLU A 192 5.22 -5.93 -20.26
C GLU A 192 5.28 -6.88 -21.47
N GLN A 193 4.13 -7.34 -21.95
CA GLN A 193 4.07 -8.11 -23.19
C GLN A 193 4.33 -7.23 -24.43
N ARG A 194 3.76 -6.01 -24.45
CA ARG A 194 3.86 -5.08 -25.58
C ARG A 194 5.27 -4.54 -25.77
N TYR A 195 5.94 -4.14 -24.70
CA TYR A 195 7.26 -3.53 -24.76
C TYR A 195 8.41 -4.53 -24.55
N GLY A 196 8.14 -5.70 -24.00
CA GLY A 196 9.04 -6.85 -23.90
C GLY A 196 10.43 -6.49 -23.39
N GLU A 197 11.45 -6.93 -24.10
CA GLU A 197 12.86 -6.75 -23.72
C GLU A 197 13.34 -5.27 -23.73
N ALA A 198 12.62 -4.39 -24.42
CA ALA A 198 12.96 -2.96 -24.41
C ALA A 198 12.65 -2.31 -23.04
N LEU A 199 11.73 -2.90 -22.28
CA LEU A 199 11.30 -2.37 -20.99
C LEU A 199 12.39 -2.54 -19.94
N ASP A 200 12.81 -1.43 -19.34
CA ASP A 200 13.78 -1.42 -18.26
C ASP A 200 13.51 -0.29 -17.27
N ILE A 201 14.11 -0.37 -16.09
CA ILE A 201 14.02 0.65 -15.03
C ILE A 201 15.38 0.80 -14.40
N ALA A 202 15.91 2.01 -14.41
CA ALA A 202 17.23 2.30 -13.88
C ALA A 202 17.30 2.09 -12.34
N ASP A 203 18.42 1.58 -11.84
CA ASP A 203 18.61 1.18 -10.42
C ASP A 203 18.39 2.32 -9.43
N ASN A 204 18.75 3.54 -9.79
CA ASN A 204 18.57 4.71 -8.94
C ASN A 204 17.09 5.09 -8.72
N ALA A 205 16.17 4.59 -9.54
CA ALA A 205 14.73 4.71 -9.28
C ALA A 205 14.35 3.96 -7.99
N PHE A 206 14.88 2.74 -7.84
CA PHE A 206 14.62 1.90 -6.66
C PHE A 206 15.33 2.43 -5.42
N GLN A 207 16.55 2.94 -5.56
CA GLN A 207 17.24 3.59 -4.43
C GLN A 207 16.42 4.74 -3.83
N LYS A 208 15.88 5.62 -4.70
CA LYS A 208 15.04 6.76 -4.27
C LYS A 208 13.71 6.32 -3.68
N LEU A 209 13.04 5.37 -4.34
CA LEU A 209 11.73 4.89 -3.89
C LEU A 209 11.82 4.14 -2.56
N PHE A 210 12.84 3.27 -2.39
CA PHE A 210 13.03 2.53 -1.15
C PHE A 210 13.45 3.46 0.00
N ALA A 211 14.29 4.47 -0.26
CA ALA A 211 14.59 5.51 0.73
C ALA A 211 13.33 6.26 1.19
N PHE A 212 12.42 6.59 0.26
CA PHE A 212 11.14 7.19 0.58
C PHE A 212 10.26 6.25 1.42
N PHE A 213 10.19 4.96 1.07
CA PHE A 213 9.42 3.99 1.84
C PHE A 213 9.98 3.79 3.26
N ASP A 214 11.29 3.83 3.43
CA ASP A 214 11.97 3.74 4.74
C ASP A 214 11.65 4.93 5.68
N GLU A 215 11.18 6.05 5.15
CA GLU A 215 10.75 7.19 5.97
C GLU A 215 9.42 6.98 6.68
N TRP A 216 8.67 5.92 6.31
CA TRP A 216 7.34 5.59 6.80
C TRP A 216 7.34 4.28 7.54
N GLU A 217 6.47 4.18 8.55
CA GLU A 217 6.27 2.97 9.33
C GLU A 217 5.10 2.16 8.73
N TRP A 218 5.37 0.94 8.29
CA TRP A 218 4.40 0.10 7.59
C TRP A 218 3.80 -0.94 8.51
N HIS A 219 2.49 -0.93 8.67
CA HIS A 219 1.75 -1.82 9.57
C HIS A 219 0.63 -2.54 8.85
N LEU A 220 0.33 -3.75 9.33
CA LEU A 220 -0.89 -4.46 8.92
C LEU A 220 -2.02 -4.31 9.96
N ASP A 221 -1.73 -3.78 11.12
CA ASP A 221 -2.76 -3.53 12.12
C ASP A 221 -3.30 -2.11 12.02
N GLU A 222 -4.59 -1.97 12.29
CA GLU A 222 -5.31 -0.69 12.23
C GLU A 222 -5.15 0.16 13.50
N ARG A 223 -4.19 -0.18 14.38
CA ARG A 223 -3.98 0.59 15.60
C ARG A 223 -3.58 2.03 15.27
N PRO A 224 -4.11 3.03 15.99
CA PRO A 224 -3.64 4.40 15.82
C PRO A 224 -2.22 4.48 16.31
N LEU A 225 -1.42 5.00 15.48
CA LEU A 225 0.00 5.05 15.62
C LEU A 225 0.38 6.46 16.06
N LYS A 226 1.47 6.54 16.81
CA LYS A 226 1.83 7.76 17.54
C LYS A 226 2.66 8.75 16.76
N SER A 227 3.26 8.33 15.63
CA SER A 227 4.26 9.14 14.90
C SER A 227 3.69 10.01 13.78
N GLY A 228 2.48 9.71 13.30
CA GLY A 228 1.89 10.38 12.13
C GLY A 228 2.61 10.06 10.80
N LYS A 229 3.44 9.02 10.78
CA LYS A 229 4.15 8.52 9.60
C LYS A 229 3.78 7.07 9.26
N GLU A 230 2.67 6.60 9.75
CA GLU A 230 2.31 5.20 9.68
C GLU A 230 1.42 4.91 8.48
N ILE A 231 1.75 3.83 7.77
CA ILE A 231 1.01 3.33 6.62
C ILE A 231 0.37 2.01 6.99
N ASN A 232 -0.94 1.96 6.96
CA ASN A 232 -1.75 0.78 7.19
C ASN A 232 -2.45 0.33 5.90
N PRO A 233 -3.11 -0.83 5.87
CA PRO A 233 -3.84 -1.32 4.69
C PRO A 233 -4.89 -0.36 4.14
N ASP A 234 -5.53 0.45 5.00
CA ASP A 234 -6.51 1.45 4.55
C ASP A 234 -5.88 2.59 3.75
N VAL A 235 -4.69 3.05 4.17
CA VAL A 235 -3.91 4.04 3.42
C VAL A 235 -3.55 3.46 2.05
N LEU A 236 -3.14 2.19 2.03
CA LEU A 236 -2.84 1.48 0.80
C LEU A 236 -4.08 1.37 -0.11
N GLY A 237 -5.21 0.95 0.44
CA GLY A 237 -6.49 0.89 -0.28
C GLY A 237 -6.89 2.24 -0.87
N TYR A 238 -6.73 3.34 -0.12
CA TYR A 238 -6.97 4.70 -0.61
C TYR A 238 -6.02 5.07 -1.76
N ILE A 239 -4.76 4.69 -1.67
CA ILE A 239 -3.77 4.93 -2.72
C ILE A 239 -4.18 4.17 -3.98
N PHE A 240 -4.46 2.87 -3.86
CA PHE A 240 -4.91 2.06 -4.99
C PHE A 240 -6.18 2.61 -5.63
N GLU A 241 -7.18 3.02 -4.85
CA GLU A 241 -8.41 3.62 -5.37
C GLU A 241 -8.14 4.92 -6.16
N LYS A 242 -7.21 5.73 -5.71
CA LYS A 242 -6.85 7.01 -6.36
C LYS A 242 -5.97 6.83 -7.59
N PHE A 243 -5.10 5.82 -7.59
CA PHE A 243 -4.16 5.57 -8.69
C PHE A 243 -4.73 4.64 -9.76
N VAL A 244 -5.53 3.67 -9.34
CA VAL A 244 -6.29 2.86 -10.26
C VAL A 244 -7.40 3.74 -10.81
N ASN A 245 -7.09 4.45 -11.90
CA ASN A 245 -8.11 5.15 -12.64
C ASN A 245 -9.13 4.09 -13.10
N GLN A 246 -10.33 4.12 -12.48
CA GLN A 246 -11.40 3.14 -12.68
C GLN A 246 -11.72 2.88 -14.16
N LYS A 247 -11.47 3.87 -15.03
CA LYS A 247 -11.66 3.76 -16.48
C LYS A 247 -10.53 2.99 -17.20
N GLN A 248 -9.31 3.00 -16.66
CA GLN A 248 -8.14 2.45 -17.37
C GLN A 248 -7.79 1.02 -16.98
N MET A 249 -8.12 0.59 -15.76
CA MET A 249 -7.73 -0.73 -15.27
C MET A 249 -8.91 -1.70 -15.12
N GLY A 250 -10.15 -1.28 -15.38
CA GLY A 250 -11.33 -2.14 -15.18
C GLY A 250 -11.49 -2.65 -13.74
N ALA A 251 -10.64 -2.19 -12.84
CA ALA A 251 -10.70 -2.53 -11.43
C ALA A 251 -11.71 -1.61 -10.75
N TYR A 252 -12.95 -2.06 -10.73
CA TYR A 252 -13.91 -1.54 -9.78
C TYR A 252 -13.61 -2.20 -8.44
N TYR A 253 -13.26 -1.41 -7.44
CA TYR A 253 -13.56 -1.81 -6.08
C TYR A 253 -15.08 -1.85 -6.02
N THR A 254 -15.64 -3.02 -6.21
CA THR A 254 -17.04 -3.27 -5.87
C THR A 254 -17.14 -3.02 -4.38
N LYS A 255 -17.66 -1.85 -4.00
CA LYS A 255 -18.43 -1.79 -2.77
C LYS A 255 -19.49 -2.83 -2.98
N GLU A 256 -19.34 -3.96 -2.32
CA GLU A 256 -20.46 -4.88 -2.19
C GLU A 256 -21.59 -4.07 -1.55
N ASP A 257 -22.68 -3.91 -2.31
CA ASP A 257 -23.91 -3.27 -1.87
C ASP A 257 -24.56 -4.03 -0.69
#